data_7d8d05188a33a4df084c88cf1a586213
#
_entry.id   7d8d05188a33a4df084c88cf1a586213
#
_cell.length_a   1.000
_cell.length_b   1.000
_cell.length_c   1.000
_cell.angle_alpha   90.00
_cell.angle_beta   90.00
_cell.angle_gamma   90.00
#
_symmetry.space_group_name_H-M   'P 1'
#
loop_
_entity.id
_entity.type
_entity.pdbx_description
1 polymer ?
#
loop_
_entity_poly.entity_id
_entity_poly.type
_entity_poly.pdbx_seq_one_letter_code
_entity_poly.pdbx_strand_id
1 'polypeptide(L)'
;MESKRFTADQAREAMGKQTRIDYFGRYMRTIYTQIALHAKNGFNCYICKTLYYASKMKMVVDQLEEDGYYVEYDCMNDKMAIYW
;
A
#
# COMPACT_ATOMS: atom_id res chain seq x y z
N MET A 1 34.89 -18.20 -4.60
CA MET A 1 34.31 -17.81 -4.38
C MET A 1 33.44 -17.25 -5.14
N GLU A 2 33.12 -17.66 -6.04
CA GLU A 2 32.23 -17.21 -6.79
C GLU A 2 30.99 -17.23 -6.24
N SER A 3 30.69 -17.99 -5.37
CA SER A 3 29.41 -18.05 -4.74
C SER A 3 29.01 -16.71 -4.22
N LYS A 4 29.96 -15.79 -4.10
CA LYS A 4 29.58 -14.54 -3.62
C LYS A 4 29.27 -13.58 -4.68
N ARG A 5 29.37 -13.98 -5.94
CA ARG A 5 29.06 -13.08 -6.98
C ARG A 5 27.61 -12.89 -7.12
N PHE A 6 27.15 -11.64 -7.20
CA PHE A 6 25.76 -11.31 -7.44
C PHE A 6 25.67 -10.85 -8.88
N THR A 7 25.16 -11.69 -9.76
CA THR A 7 25.16 -11.40 -11.19
C THR A 7 24.16 -10.32 -11.54
N ALA A 8 24.33 -9.73 -12.71
CA ALA A 8 23.43 -8.72 -13.19
C ALA A 8 22.01 -9.28 -13.35
N ASP A 9 21.89 -10.52 -13.78
CA ASP A 9 20.57 -11.15 -13.91
C ASP A 9 19.90 -11.28 -12.55
N GLN A 10 20.64 -11.68 -11.55
CA GLN A 10 20.11 -11.80 -10.20
C GLN A 10 19.72 -10.44 -9.65
N ALA A 11 20.51 -9.42 -9.94
CA ALA A 11 20.21 -8.08 -9.49
C ALA A 11 18.91 -7.58 -10.11
N ARG A 12 18.74 -7.80 -11.41
CA ARG A 12 17.53 -7.36 -12.10
C ARG A 12 16.31 -8.10 -11.60
N GLU A 13 16.45 -9.40 -11.37
CA GLU A 13 15.37 -10.20 -10.87
C GLU A 13 14.93 -9.76 -9.49
N ALA A 14 15.90 -9.58 -8.61
CA ALA A 14 15.62 -9.16 -7.24
C ALA A 14 14.99 -7.78 -7.22
N MET A 15 15.53 -6.85 -8.01
CA MET A 15 15.01 -5.51 -8.05
C MET A 15 13.60 -5.47 -8.62
N GLY A 16 13.34 -6.22 -9.69
CA GLY A 16 12.03 -6.29 -10.30
C GLY A 16 10.97 -6.82 -9.36
N LYS A 17 11.29 -7.89 -8.67
CA LYS A 17 10.36 -8.47 -7.72
C LYS A 17 10.10 -7.54 -6.56
N GLN A 18 11.16 -7.01 -5.97
CA GLN A 18 11.01 -6.15 -4.83
C GLN A 18 10.30 -4.86 -5.19
N THR A 19 10.62 -4.28 -6.34
CA THR A 19 9.99 -3.04 -6.74
C THR A 19 8.50 -3.21 -6.93
N ARG A 20 8.08 -4.30 -7.56
CA ARG A 20 6.67 -4.52 -7.80
C ARG A 20 5.89 -4.87 -6.56
N ILE A 21 6.41 -5.81 -5.79
CA ILE A 21 5.68 -6.35 -4.65
C ILE A 21 5.76 -5.39 -3.48
N ASP A 22 6.95 -4.83 -3.25
CA ASP A 22 7.16 -4.03 -2.05
C ASP A 22 6.42 -2.70 -2.07
N TYR A 23 6.27 -2.07 -3.23
CA TYR A 23 5.55 -0.79 -3.24
C TYR A 23 4.11 -0.96 -2.78
N PHE A 24 3.40 -1.91 -3.37
CA PHE A 24 2.02 -2.14 -2.99
C PHE A 24 1.95 -2.67 -1.56
N GLY A 25 2.80 -3.64 -1.23
CA GLY A 25 2.83 -4.22 0.10
C GLY A 25 3.19 -3.23 1.19
N ARG A 26 4.16 -2.36 0.92
CA ARG A 26 4.52 -1.32 1.88
C ARG A 26 3.40 -0.32 2.08
N TYR A 27 2.77 0.07 0.99
CA TYR A 27 1.67 1.02 1.07
C TYR A 27 0.53 0.44 1.89
N MET A 28 0.15 -0.80 1.61
CA MET A 28 -0.91 -1.46 2.35
C MET A 28 -0.53 -1.65 3.81
N ARG A 29 0.71 -2.02 4.08
CA ARG A 29 1.19 -2.18 5.46
C ARG A 29 1.13 -0.87 6.22
N THR A 30 1.51 0.23 5.57
CA THR A 30 1.44 1.54 6.20
C THR A 30 -0.01 1.89 6.52
N ILE A 31 -0.92 1.63 5.59
CA ILE A 31 -2.33 1.88 5.81
C ILE A 31 -2.85 1.08 7.00
N TYR A 32 -2.57 -0.23 7.03
CA TYR A 32 -3.04 -1.08 8.13
C TYR A 32 -2.44 -0.64 9.46
N THR A 33 -1.17 -0.25 9.46
CA THR A 33 -0.53 0.23 10.68
C THR A 33 -1.20 1.50 11.19
N GLN A 34 -1.50 2.42 10.29
CA GLN A 34 -2.17 3.67 10.67
C GLN A 34 -3.59 3.42 11.14
N ILE A 35 -4.30 2.50 10.50
CA ILE A 35 -5.65 2.12 10.94
C ILE A 35 -5.58 1.60 12.37
N ALA A 36 -4.63 0.71 12.64
CA ALA A 36 -4.48 0.14 13.97
C ALA A 36 -4.18 1.20 15.02
N LEU A 37 -3.31 2.14 14.68
CA LEU A 37 -2.97 3.23 15.61
C LEU A 37 -4.18 4.12 15.87
N HIS A 38 -4.92 4.47 14.82
CA HIS A 38 -6.09 5.34 14.98
C HIS A 38 -7.19 4.63 15.75
N ALA A 39 -7.41 3.36 15.47
CA ALA A 39 -8.41 2.58 16.21
C ALA A 39 -8.04 2.48 17.69
N LYS A 40 -6.76 2.28 17.98
CA LYS A 40 -6.29 2.20 19.34
C LYS A 40 -6.51 3.50 20.09
N ASN A 41 -6.45 4.62 19.39
CA ASN A 41 -6.67 5.93 19.98
C ASN A 41 -8.14 6.37 19.96
N GLY A 42 -9.05 5.49 19.56
CA GLY A 42 -10.48 5.77 19.62
C GLY A 42 -11.05 6.38 18.36
N PHE A 43 -10.29 6.47 17.29
CA PHE A 43 -10.80 7.01 16.04
C PHE A 43 -11.42 5.88 15.21
N ASN A 44 -12.37 6.24 14.37
CA ASN A 44 -13.00 5.27 13.48
C ASN A 44 -12.76 5.57 12.01
N CYS A 45 -11.80 6.42 11.71
CA CYS A 45 -11.43 6.71 10.33
C CYS A 45 -9.96 7.11 10.24
N TYR A 46 -9.42 6.95 9.05
CA TYR A 46 -8.07 7.37 8.73
C TYR A 46 -8.09 7.99 7.35
N ILE A 47 -7.56 9.19 7.21
CA ILE A 47 -7.51 9.88 5.93
C ILE A 47 -6.05 9.97 5.50
N CYS A 48 -5.77 9.54 4.29
CA CYS A 48 -4.42 9.57 3.76
C CYS A 48 -4.39 10.18 2.37
N LYS A 49 -3.20 10.58 1.96
CA LYS A 49 -3.00 11.05 0.59
C LYS A 49 -2.79 9.86 -0.31
N THR A 50 -3.27 9.97 -1.54
CA THR A 50 -3.06 8.92 -2.52
C THR A 50 -1.72 9.15 -3.21
N LEU A 51 -0.95 8.08 -3.35
CA LEU A 51 0.39 8.16 -3.91
C LEU A 51 0.48 7.56 -5.31
N TYR A 52 -0.60 6.96 -5.79
CA TYR A 52 -0.57 6.23 -7.04
C TYR A 52 -1.59 6.77 -8.00
N TYR A 53 -1.46 6.39 -9.26
CA TYR A 53 -2.47 6.69 -10.26
C TYR A 53 -3.80 6.02 -9.89
N ALA A 54 -4.88 6.54 -10.43
CA ALA A 54 -6.22 6.08 -10.10
C ALA A 54 -6.39 4.56 -10.29
N SER A 55 -5.78 4.00 -11.33
CA SER A 55 -5.92 2.57 -11.58
C SER A 55 -5.30 1.72 -10.46
N LYS A 56 -4.19 2.19 -9.90
CA LYS A 56 -3.55 1.48 -8.80
C LYS A 56 -4.29 1.72 -7.48
N MET A 57 -4.83 2.90 -7.31
CA MET A 57 -5.62 3.20 -6.11
C MET A 57 -6.89 2.38 -6.08
N LYS A 58 -7.44 2.03 -7.25
CA LYS A 58 -8.60 1.15 -7.28
C LYS A 58 -8.29 -0.20 -6.66
N MET A 59 -7.09 -0.74 -6.91
CA MET A 59 -6.67 -2.00 -6.30
C MET A 59 -6.59 -1.89 -4.79
N VAL A 60 -6.10 -0.76 -4.30
CA VAL A 60 -6.02 -0.52 -2.86
C VAL A 60 -7.42 -0.43 -2.25
N VAL A 61 -8.30 0.33 -2.90
CA VAL A 61 -9.68 0.47 -2.43
C VAL A 61 -10.38 -0.88 -2.41
N ASP A 62 -10.24 -1.65 -3.49
CA ASP A 62 -10.88 -2.96 -3.59
C ASP A 62 -10.39 -3.89 -2.47
N GLN A 63 -9.09 -3.87 -2.17
CA GLN A 63 -8.54 -4.70 -1.12
C GLN A 63 -9.08 -4.29 0.26
N LEU A 64 -9.17 -3.00 0.51
CA LEU A 64 -9.68 -2.51 1.80
C LEU A 64 -11.17 -2.83 1.95
N GLU A 65 -11.94 -2.69 0.89
CA GLU A 65 -13.36 -3.03 0.94
C GLU A 65 -13.55 -4.52 1.15
N GLU A 66 -12.71 -5.33 0.55
CA GLU A 66 -12.75 -6.76 0.77
C GLU A 66 -12.43 -7.11 2.22
N ASP A 67 -11.58 -6.31 2.86
CA ASP A 67 -11.24 -6.49 4.28
C ASP A 67 -12.35 -5.98 5.21
N GLY A 68 -13.39 -5.38 4.66
CA GLY A 68 -14.52 -4.92 5.46
C GLY A 68 -14.54 -3.45 5.78
N TYR A 69 -13.61 -2.68 5.24
CA TYR A 69 -13.59 -1.24 5.47
C TYR A 69 -14.50 -0.51 4.49
N TYR A 70 -14.98 0.65 4.90
CA TYR A 70 -15.70 1.55 4.01
C TYR A 70 -14.70 2.58 3.53
N VAL A 71 -14.57 2.75 2.22
CA VAL A 71 -13.53 3.61 1.66
C VAL A 71 -14.15 4.67 0.77
N GLU A 72 -13.73 5.92 0.98
CA GLU A 72 -14.11 7.02 0.10
C GLU A 72 -12.85 7.54 -0.56
N TYR A 73 -12.75 7.38 -1.86
CA TYR A 73 -11.58 7.80 -2.61
C TYR A 73 -11.93 9.06 -3.40
N ASP A 74 -11.21 10.14 -3.12
CA ASP A 74 -11.40 11.40 -3.81
C ASP A 74 -10.22 11.63 -4.72
N CYS A 75 -10.35 11.27 -5.98
CA CYS A 75 -9.26 11.39 -6.93
C CYS A 75 -8.94 12.84 -7.30
N MET A 76 -9.88 13.74 -7.12
CA MET A 76 -9.65 15.15 -7.46
C MET A 76 -8.76 15.83 -6.44
N ASN A 77 -8.85 15.43 -5.18
CA ASN A 77 -8.05 16.00 -4.12
C ASN A 77 -6.94 15.07 -3.64
N ASP A 78 -6.76 13.95 -4.32
CA ASP A 78 -5.73 12.95 -3.99
C ASP A 78 -5.83 12.50 -2.53
N LYS A 79 -7.04 12.26 -2.08
CA LYS A 79 -7.29 11.82 -0.71
C LYS A 79 -8.12 10.55 -0.69
N MET A 80 -7.91 9.75 0.34
CA MET A 80 -8.67 8.54 0.56
C MET A 80 -9.03 8.48 2.03
N ALA A 81 -10.30 8.31 2.34
CA ALA A 81 -10.77 8.16 3.72
C ALA A 81 -11.21 6.72 3.92
N ILE A 82 -10.73 6.11 4.98
CA ILE A 82 -11.00 4.73 5.33
C ILE A 82 -11.72 4.71 6.67
N TYR A 83 -12.87 4.06 6.71
CA TYR A 83 -13.70 3.99 7.91
C TYR A 83 -13.88 2.55 8.35
N TRP A 84 -13.99 2.35 9.65
CA TRP A 84 -14.27 1.02 10.21
C TRP A 84 -15.32 1.07 11.36
#